data_416159cdaba7a65352314c2fb4a6b184
#
_entry.id   416159cdaba7a65352314c2fb4a6b184
#
_cell.length_a   1.000
_cell.length_b   1.000
_cell.length_c   1.000
_cell.angle_alpha   90.00
_cell.angle_beta   90.00
_cell.angle_gamma   90.00
#
_symmetry.space_group_name_H-M   'P 1'
#
loop_
_entity.id
_entity.type
_entity.pdbx_description
1 polymer ?
#
loop_
_entity_poly.entity_id
_entity_poly.type
_entity_poly.pdbx_seq_one_letter_code
_entity_poly.pdbx_strand_id
1 'polypeptide(L)'
;MMITEMTLDHVSQVAALEKLCFADPWSENSVASEITNPLSCWLVAVDSSKVVGYVGSQTVCGETDMMNIAVHHDNRRQGIAEKLIEELIIGLKNRGSHCLSLEVRASNEAAKALYEKLGFTQIGRRPNYYRNPKEDALILRKEWEI
;
A
#
# COMPACT_ATOMS: atom_id res chain seq x y z
N MET A 1 -17.32 -4.05 7.14
CA MET A 1 -16.15 -3.38 6.52
C MET A 1 -16.24 -3.51 5.01
N MET A 2 -15.91 -2.45 4.31
CA MET A 2 -15.95 -2.41 2.87
C MET A 2 -14.63 -1.85 2.31
N ILE A 3 -14.11 -2.46 1.22
CA ILE A 3 -12.95 -1.92 0.51
C ILE A 3 -13.46 -1.29 -0.78
N THR A 4 -13.07 -0.04 -1.01
CA THR A 4 -13.53 0.75 -2.15
C THR A 4 -12.42 1.69 -2.63
N GLU A 5 -12.58 2.25 -3.82
CA GLU A 5 -11.66 3.26 -4.33
C GLU A 5 -11.69 4.50 -3.43
N MET A 6 -10.52 5.09 -3.21
CA MET A 6 -10.38 6.33 -2.46
C MET A 6 -11.04 7.48 -3.22
N THR A 7 -11.87 8.25 -2.52
CA THR A 7 -12.46 9.49 -3.03
C THR A 7 -11.99 10.68 -2.21
N LEU A 8 -12.36 11.88 -2.61
CA LEU A 8 -12.01 13.11 -1.87
C LEU A 8 -12.50 13.06 -0.43
N ASP A 9 -13.62 12.39 -0.17
CA ASP A 9 -14.18 12.25 1.19
C ASP A 9 -13.28 11.43 2.13
N HIS A 10 -12.39 10.62 1.58
CA HIS A 10 -11.49 9.77 2.37
C HIS A 10 -10.13 10.42 2.64
N VAL A 11 -9.75 11.45 1.87
CA VAL A 11 -8.39 12.01 1.85
C VAL A 11 -7.90 12.46 3.22
N SER A 12 -8.72 13.20 3.97
CA SER A 12 -8.30 13.69 5.29
C SER A 12 -8.04 12.56 6.27
N GLN A 13 -8.83 11.49 6.22
CA GLN A 13 -8.63 10.32 7.08
C GLN A 13 -7.40 9.50 6.67
N VAL A 14 -7.14 9.37 5.37
CA VAL A 14 -5.92 8.72 4.87
C VAL A 14 -4.69 9.50 5.30
N ALA A 15 -4.69 10.82 5.15
CA ALA A 15 -3.58 11.67 5.59
C ALA A 15 -3.35 11.58 7.11
N ALA A 16 -4.42 11.43 7.90
CA ALA A 16 -4.31 11.25 9.34
C ALA A 16 -3.65 9.89 9.68
N LEU A 17 -3.99 8.82 8.96
CA LEU A 17 -3.33 7.52 9.12
C LEU A 17 -1.86 7.58 8.74
N GLU A 18 -1.51 8.33 7.69
CA GLU A 18 -0.12 8.55 7.30
C GLU A 18 0.70 9.14 8.44
N LYS A 19 0.15 10.17 9.11
CA LYS A 19 0.82 10.81 10.25
C LYS A 19 0.99 9.86 11.43
N LEU A 20 0.03 8.98 11.67
CA LEU A 20 0.10 8.01 12.75
C LEU A 20 1.11 6.90 12.49
N CYS A 21 1.29 6.50 11.23
CA CYS A 21 2.04 5.29 10.88
C CYS A 21 3.44 5.54 10.34
N PHE A 22 3.74 6.74 9.84
CA PHE A 22 5.00 7.01 9.15
C PHE A 22 5.69 8.27 9.67
N ALA A 23 7.04 8.19 9.71
CA ALA A 23 7.88 9.32 10.10
C ALA A 23 7.85 10.46 9.07
N ASP A 24 7.78 10.10 7.77
CA ASP A 24 7.68 11.03 6.67
C ASP A 24 6.35 10.84 5.94
N PRO A 25 5.23 11.31 6.52
CA PRO A 25 3.92 11.07 5.96
C PRO A 25 3.66 11.88 4.69
N TRP A 26 2.86 11.31 3.78
CA TRP A 26 2.31 12.07 2.66
C TRP A 26 1.41 13.18 3.21
N SER A 27 1.50 14.37 2.62
CA SER A 27 0.58 15.46 2.95
C SER A 27 -0.82 15.18 2.42
N GLU A 28 -1.80 15.84 2.99
CA GLU A 28 -3.18 15.75 2.51
C GLU A 28 -3.29 16.16 1.04
N ASN A 29 -2.57 17.19 0.62
CA ASN A 29 -2.56 17.63 -0.79
C ASN A 29 -1.94 16.57 -1.70
N SER A 30 -0.89 15.91 -1.26
CA SER A 30 -0.25 14.85 -2.04
C SER A 30 -1.18 13.63 -2.20
N VAL A 31 -1.88 13.25 -1.15
CA VAL A 31 -2.87 12.18 -1.21
C VAL A 31 -4.01 12.56 -2.15
N ALA A 32 -4.54 13.79 -2.03
CA ALA A 32 -5.61 14.26 -2.88
C ALA A 32 -5.24 14.26 -4.37
N SER A 33 -3.99 14.59 -4.69
CA SER A 33 -3.52 14.60 -6.08
C SER A 33 -3.55 13.22 -6.75
N GLU A 34 -3.51 12.15 -5.95
CA GLU A 34 -3.55 10.79 -6.49
C GLU A 34 -4.92 10.41 -7.06
N ILE A 35 -5.99 11.08 -6.62
CA ILE A 35 -7.34 10.80 -7.11
C ILE A 35 -7.48 11.13 -8.60
N THR A 36 -6.83 12.18 -9.06
CA THR A 36 -6.87 12.62 -10.47
C THR A 36 -5.69 12.11 -11.29
N ASN A 37 -4.76 11.39 -10.68
CA ASN A 37 -3.62 10.82 -11.38
C ASN A 37 -4.07 9.52 -12.09
N PRO A 38 -4.05 9.47 -13.44
CA PRO A 38 -4.51 8.28 -14.17
C PRO A 38 -3.63 7.05 -13.95
N LEU A 39 -2.41 7.22 -13.43
CA LEU A 39 -1.50 6.11 -13.11
C LEU A 39 -1.81 5.48 -11.76
N SER A 40 -2.59 6.14 -10.92
CA SER A 40 -2.79 5.76 -9.52
C SER A 40 -4.00 4.85 -9.33
N CYS A 41 -3.87 3.93 -8.37
CA CYS A 41 -4.96 3.14 -7.84
C CYS A 41 -4.81 3.10 -6.32
N TRP A 42 -5.71 3.79 -5.63
CA TRP A 42 -5.74 3.83 -4.16
C TRP A 42 -7.05 3.26 -3.66
N LEU A 43 -6.96 2.34 -2.72
CA LEU A 43 -8.12 1.71 -2.08
C LEU A 43 -8.14 2.04 -0.60
N VAL A 44 -9.35 2.17 -0.06
CA VAL A 44 -9.55 2.38 1.37
C VAL A 44 -10.42 1.26 1.94
N ALA A 45 -10.12 0.87 3.18
CA ALA A 45 -10.97 -0.01 3.97
C ALA A 45 -11.78 0.87 4.91
N VAL A 46 -13.10 0.79 4.80
CA VAL A 46 -14.05 1.63 5.56
C VAL A 46 -14.89 0.75 6.47
N ASP A 47 -14.94 1.11 7.74
CA ASP A 47 -15.77 0.45 8.74
C ASP A 47 -16.59 1.51 9.47
N SER A 48 -17.92 1.40 9.39
CA SER A 48 -18.85 2.37 10.01
C SER A 48 -18.50 3.83 9.65
N SER A 49 -18.29 4.08 8.36
CA SER A 49 -17.95 5.41 7.80
C SER A 49 -16.57 5.93 8.19
N LYS A 50 -15.72 5.09 8.79
CA LYS A 50 -14.37 5.45 9.19
C LYS A 50 -13.35 4.69 8.35
N VAL A 51 -12.34 5.39 7.84
CA VAL A 51 -11.22 4.75 7.13
C VAL A 51 -10.32 4.09 8.17
N VAL A 52 -10.21 2.77 8.11
CA VAL A 52 -9.38 1.98 9.03
C VAL A 52 -8.09 1.48 8.39
N GLY A 53 -7.97 1.62 7.08
CA GLY A 53 -6.76 1.24 6.36
C GLY A 53 -6.83 1.73 4.92
N TYR A 54 -5.68 1.71 4.24
CA TYR A 54 -5.59 2.08 2.83
C TYR A 54 -4.36 1.44 2.19
N VAL A 55 -4.37 1.38 0.87
CA VAL A 55 -3.21 1.03 0.05
C VAL A 55 -3.17 1.95 -1.16
N GLY A 56 -1.99 2.44 -1.50
CA GLY A 56 -1.80 3.29 -2.66
C GLY A 56 -0.78 2.70 -3.62
N SER A 57 -1.04 2.86 -4.91
CA SER A 57 -0.17 2.34 -5.96
C SER A 57 -0.17 3.21 -7.20
N GLN A 58 0.89 3.06 -8.02
CA GLN A 58 0.98 3.68 -9.33
C GLN A 58 1.47 2.65 -10.34
N THR A 59 0.89 2.67 -11.54
CA THR A 59 1.21 1.74 -12.62
C THR A 59 1.77 2.48 -13.82
N VAL A 60 2.94 2.04 -14.30
CA VAL A 60 3.57 2.57 -15.50
C VAL A 60 3.92 1.40 -16.41
N CYS A 61 3.44 1.42 -17.64
CA CYS A 61 3.76 0.37 -18.64
C CYS A 61 3.49 -1.06 -18.13
N GLY A 62 2.37 -1.26 -17.45
CA GLY A 62 1.98 -2.59 -16.95
C GLY A 62 2.68 -3.05 -15.68
N GLU A 63 3.54 -2.22 -15.10
CA GLU A 63 4.24 -2.52 -13.85
C GLU A 63 3.77 -1.59 -12.75
N THR A 64 3.38 -2.16 -11.62
CA THR A 64 2.83 -1.41 -10.50
C THR A 64 3.80 -1.37 -9.33
N ASP A 65 3.96 -0.18 -8.76
CA ASP A 65 4.67 0.02 -7.50
C ASP A 65 3.67 0.39 -6.42
N MET A 66 3.76 -0.27 -5.27
CA MET A 66 3.00 0.12 -4.09
C MET A 66 3.68 1.35 -3.47
N MET A 67 2.92 2.44 -3.32
CA MET A 67 3.44 3.67 -2.73
C MET A 67 3.44 3.57 -1.22
N ASN A 68 2.32 3.12 -0.63
CA ASN A 68 2.20 2.98 0.81
C ASN A 68 1.02 2.06 1.16
N ILE A 69 1.06 1.49 2.35
CA ILE A 69 -0.04 0.72 2.93
C ILE A 69 -0.03 0.92 4.44
N ALA A 70 -1.18 1.12 5.04
CA ALA A 70 -1.31 1.21 6.48
C ALA A 70 -2.68 0.76 6.96
N VAL A 71 -2.71 0.23 8.18
CA VAL A 71 -3.94 -0.14 8.90
C VAL A 71 -3.86 0.52 10.28
N HIS A 72 -4.96 1.14 10.71
CA HIS A 72 -5.03 1.76 12.03
C HIS A 72 -4.70 0.72 13.10
N HIS A 73 -3.92 1.10 14.11
CA HIS A 73 -3.44 0.15 15.13
C HIS A 73 -4.56 -0.59 15.86
N ASP A 74 -5.72 0.05 16.04
CA ASP A 74 -6.89 -0.58 16.66
C ASP A 74 -7.54 -1.66 15.79
N ASN A 75 -7.21 -1.70 14.51
CA ASN A 75 -7.81 -2.59 13.52
C ASN A 75 -6.82 -3.63 12.98
N ARG A 76 -5.62 -3.71 13.56
CA ARG A 76 -4.62 -4.70 13.16
C ARG A 76 -5.03 -6.11 13.58
N ARG A 77 -4.41 -7.11 12.96
CA ARG A 77 -4.67 -8.54 13.18
C ARG A 77 -6.09 -8.98 12.79
N GLN A 78 -6.74 -8.23 11.91
CA GLN A 78 -8.07 -8.55 11.38
C GLN A 78 -8.03 -8.91 9.89
N GLY A 79 -6.82 -9.03 9.32
CA GLY A 79 -6.66 -9.37 7.90
C GLY A 79 -6.96 -8.23 6.94
N ILE A 80 -6.99 -6.98 7.40
CA ILE A 80 -7.35 -5.84 6.55
C ILE A 80 -6.28 -5.57 5.50
N ALA A 81 -4.99 -5.59 5.88
CA ALA A 81 -3.90 -5.40 4.93
C ALA A 81 -3.91 -6.46 3.83
N GLU A 82 -4.13 -7.72 4.20
CA GLU A 82 -4.24 -8.83 3.26
C GLU A 82 -5.38 -8.58 2.25
N LYS A 83 -6.56 -8.18 2.74
CA LYS A 83 -7.71 -7.89 1.87
C LYS A 83 -7.45 -6.70 0.96
N LEU A 84 -6.81 -5.66 1.46
CA LEU A 84 -6.45 -4.49 0.66
C LEU A 84 -5.54 -4.89 -0.50
N ILE A 85 -4.53 -5.72 -0.23
CA ILE A 85 -3.60 -6.18 -1.27
C ILE A 85 -4.31 -7.09 -2.28
N GLU A 86 -5.14 -8.01 -1.81
CA GLU A 86 -5.89 -8.91 -2.70
C GLU A 86 -6.82 -8.12 -3.63
N GLU A 87 -7.58 -7.16 -3.09
CA GLU A 87 -8.47 -6.31 -3.89
C GLU A 87 -7.68 -5.41 -4.85
N LEU A 88 -6.53 -4.90 -4.40
CA LEU A 88 -5.66 -4.11 -5.25
C LEU A 88 -5.21 -4.93 -6.46
N ILE A 89 -4.74 -6.15 -6.24
CA ILE A 89 -4.27 -7.04 -7.33
C ILE A 89 -5.39 -7.32 -8.33
N ILE A 90 -6.61 -7.56 -7.86
CA ILE A 90 -7.77 -7.74 -8.75
C ILE A 90 -7.95 -6.51 -9.64
N GLY A 91 -7.94 -5.32 -9.06
CA GLY A 91 -8.06 -4.07 -9.80
C GLY A 91 -6.92 -3.84 -10.78
N LEU A 92 -5.70 -4.18 -10.38
CA LEU A 92 -4.51 -4.03 -11.22
C LEU A 92 -4.55 -4.96 -12.45
N LYS A 93 -5.00 -6.19 -12.26
CA LYS A 93 -5.19 -7.13 -13.38
C LYS A 93 -6.17 -6.56 -14.40
N ASN A 94 -7.26 -5.97 -13.95
CA ASN A 94 -8.26 -5.35 -14.83
C ASN A 94 -7.71 -4.13 -15.57
N ARG A 95 -6.64 -3.50 -15.07
CA ARG A 95 -5.97 -2.38 -15.71
C ARG A 95 -4.81 -2.81 -16.62
N GLY A 96 -4.57 -4.10 -16.76
CA GLY A 96 -3.49 -4.62 -17.60
C GLY A 96 -2.12 -4.64 -16.92
N SER A 97 -2.05 -4.47 -15.60
CA SER A 97 -0.80 -4.66 -14.86
C SER A 97 -0.48 -6.14 -14.71
N HIS A 98 0.80 -6.49 -14.73
CA HIS A 98 1.26 -7.87 -14.59
C HIS A 98 2.13 -8.11 -13.35
N CYS A 99 2.35 -7.08 -12.53
CA CYS A 99 3.15 -7.23 -11.31
C CYS A 99 2.87 -6.13 -10.30
N LEU A 100 3.23 -6.42 -9.04
CA LEU A 100 3.21 -5.46 -7.95
C LEU A 100 4.53 -5.57 -7.19
N SER A 101 5.26 -4.47 -7.08
CA SER A 101 6.51 -4.39 -6.33
C SER A 101 6.33 -3.44 -5.16
N LEU A 102 7.08 -3.70 -4.08
CA LEU A 102 7.03 -2.85 -2.90
C LEU A 102 8.37 -2.88 -2.17
N GLU A 103 8.55 -1.94 -1.26
CA GLU A 103 9.69 -1.88 -0.37
C GLU A 103 9.22 -2.06 1.06
N VAL A 104 9.98 -2.80 1.84
CA VAL A 104 9.68 -3.07 3.24
C VAL A 104 10.96 -2.98 4.07
N ARG A 105 10.86 -2.43 5.29
CA ARG A 105 12.01 -2.41 6.20
C ARG A 105 12.51 -3.82 6.45
N ALA A 106 13.81 -4.01 6.40
CA ALA A 106 14.43 -5.33 6.58
C ALA A 106 14.06 -5.95 7.94
N SER A 107 13.81 -5.14 8.96
CA SER A 107 13.43 -5.60 10.30
C SER A 107 11.93 -5.85 10.50
N ASN A 108 11.09 -5.48 9.54
CA ASN A 108 9.64 -5.62 9.67
C ASN A 108 9.20 -7.06 9.38
N GLU A 109 9.38 -7.94 10.38
CA GLU A 109 9.10 -9.37 10.23
C GLU A 109 7.62 -9.65 9.97
N ALA A 110 6.71 -8.91 10.60
CA ALA A 110 5.26 -9.10 10.39
C ALA A 110 4.85 -8.80 8.95
N ALA A 111 5.34 -7.71 8.38
CA ALA A 111 5.05 -7.35 6.99
C ALA A 111 5.67 -8.34 6.02
N LYS A 112 6.93 -8.75 6.26
CA LYS A 112 7.60 -9.74 5.41
C LYS A 112 6.84 -11.06 5.39
N ALA A 113 6.36 -11.52 6.54
CA ALA A 113 5.57 -12.76 6.64
C ALA A 113 4.25 -12.64 5.85
N LEU A 114 3.58 -11.50 5.93
CA LEU A 114 2.35 -11.24 5.18
C LEU A 114 2.60 -11.31 3.68
N TYR A 115 3.63 -10.61 3.19
CA TYR A 115 3.93 -10.58 1.75
C TYR A 115 4.37 -11.95 1.24
N GLU A 116 5.16 -12.68 2.01
CA GLU A 116 5.54 -14.06 1.66
C GLU A 116 4.31 -14.96 1.54
N LYS A 117 3.39 -14.88 2.50
CA LYS A 117 2.11 -15.61 2.46
C LYS A 117 1.32 -15.29 1.19
N LEU A 118 1.35 -14.05 0.73
CA LEU A 118 0.64 -13.61 -0.46
C LEU A 118 1.38 -13.90 -1.77
N GLY A 119 2.54 -14.54 -1.69
CA GLY A 119 3.29 -14.97 -2.88
C GLY A 119 4.32 -13.97 -3.40
N PHE A 120 4.68 -12.99 -2.62
CA PHE A 120 5.76 -12.07 -2.98
C PHE A 120 7.12 -12.74 -2.72
N THR A 121 8.10 -12.42 -3.57
CA THR A 121 9.48 -12.86 -3.42
C THR A 121 10.43 -11.66 -3.37
N GLN A 122 11.54 -11.82 -2.67
CA GLN A 122 12.55 -10.76 -2.61
C GLN A 122 13.35 -10.75 -3.92
N ILE A 123 13.40 -9.60 -4.57
CA ILE A 123 14.15 -9.42 -5.82
C ILE A 123 15.34 -8.47 -5.68
N GLY A 124 15.46 -7.78 -4.56
CA GLY A 124 16.56 -6.85 -4.36
C GLY A 124 16.58 -6.27 -2.94
N ARG A 125 17.55 -5.39 -2.74
CA ARG A 125 17.78 -4.70 -1.48
C ARG A 125 18.32 -3.30 -1.76
N ARG A 126 17.77 -2.29 -1.06
CA ARG A 126 18.27 -0.92 -1.12
C ARG A 126 18.95 -0.58 0.20
N PRO A 127 20.30 -0.50 0.25
CA PRO A 127 20.98 -0.16 1.49
C PRO A 127 20.63 1.25 1.95
N ASN A 128 20.39 1.41 3.26
CA ASN A 128 20.16 2.71 3.90
C ASN A 128 19.02 3.52 3.27
N TYR A 129 18.01 2.85 2.78
CA TYR A 129 16.87 3.49 2.09
C TYR A 129 15.99 4.28 3.05
N TYR A 130 15.71 3.72 4.24
CA TYR A 130 14.88 4.38 5.25
C TYR A 130 15.72 5.25 6.17
N ARG A 131 15.04 6.26 6.74
CA ARG A 131 15.57 7.14 7.79
C ARG A 131 14.66 7.01 9.01
N ASN A 132 15.14 7.41 10.18
CA ASN A 132 14.36 7.50 11.42
C ASN A 132 13.62 6.20 11.82
N PRO A 133 14.29 5.06 12.01
CA PRO A 133 15.74 4.82 11.99
C PRO A 133 16.26 4.48 10.59
N LYS A 134 17.58 4.63 10.43
CA LYS A 134 18.28 4.25 9.20
C LYS A 134 18.25 2.73 9.06
N GLU A 135 17.77 2.26 7.92
CA GLU A 135 17.60 0.83 7.69
C GLU A 135 17.53 0.52 6.20
N ASP A 136 17.92 -0.68 5.83
CA ASP A 136 17.76 -1.16 4.46
C ASP A 136 16.32 -1.46 4.13
N ALA A 137 15.95 -1.29 2.85
CA ALA A 137 14.70 -1.78 2.31
C ALA A 137 14.93 -3.08 1.57
N LEU A 138 14.04 -4.04 1.76
CA LEU A 138 13.94 -5.20 0.88
C LEU A 138 12.95 -4.87 -0.22
N ILE A 139 13.27 -5.25 -1.45
CA ILE A 139 12.36 -5.09 -2.59
C ILE A 139 11.69 -6.42 -2.82
N LEU A 140 10.36 -6.43 -2.69
CA LEU A 140 9.53 -7.62 -2.88
C LEU A 140 8.66 -7.45 -4.11
N ARG A 141 8.42 -8.53 -4.83
CA ARG A 141 7.63 -8.50 -6.06
C ARG A 141 6.77 -9.74 -6.20
N LYS A 142 5.56 -9.53 -6.68
CA LYS A 142 4.65 -10.59 -7.11
C LYS A 142 4.28 -10.34 -8.57
N GLU A 143 4.40 -11.39 -9.38
CA GLU A 143 4.02 -11.36 -10.79
C GLU A 143 2.83 -12.28 -11.05
N TRP A 144 2.07 -11.99 -12.08
CA TRP A 144 0.94 -12.81 -12.52
C TRP A 144 0.80 -12.68 -14.03
N GLU A 145 0.06 -13.60 -14.62
CA GLU A 145 -0.28 -13.53 -16.04
C GLU A 145 -1.60 -12.77 -16.22
N ILE A 146 -1.69 -12.04 -17.32
CA ILE A 146 -2.89 -11.27 -17.68
C ILE A 146 -3.79 -12.13 -18.58
#